data_723309de7057acdde0c23339c068c86f
#
_entry.id   723309de7057acdde0c23339c068c86f
#
_cell.length_a   1.000
_cell.length_b   1.000
_cell.length_c   1.000
_cell.angle_alpha   90.00
_cell.angle_beta   90.00
_cell.angle_gamma   90.00
#
_symmetry.space_group_name_H-M   'P 1'
#
loop_
_entity.id
_entity.type
_entity.pdbx_description
1 polymer ?
#
loop_
_entity_poly.entity_id
_entity_poly.type
_entity_poly.pdbx_seq_one_letter_code
_entity_poly.pdbx_strand_id
1 'polypeptide(L)'
;MRMLIRAFRITVITVLIFGLAYPLVLVGLGQVFFPHQANGSLLVWRGQVRGSVLIAQPVTNLGLFMPRPSAVDYNAMNSGATNYGPTNPRLFAEVKHNLEKVLAENPGVRPAEVPTSMVESSGSGLDPDISVAD
;
A
#
# COMPACT_ATOMS: atom_id res chain seq x y z
N MET A 1 -2.95 46.88 12.20
CA MET A 1 -4.05 46.66 11.27
C MET A 1 -3.56 46.41 9.81
N ARG A 2 -2.76 47.33 9.23
CA ARG A 2 -2.23 47.12 7.83
C ARG A 2 -1.41 45.85 7.64
N MET A 3 -0.60 45.43 8.61
CA MET A 3 0.19 44.19 8.53
C MET A 3 -0.70 42.95 8.53
N LEU A 4 -1.74 42.91 9.34
CA LEU A 4 -2.70 41.77 9.36
C LEU A 4 -3.43 41.61 8.03
N ILE A 5 -3.83 42.72 7.41
CA ILE A 5 -4.48 42.70 6.10
C ILE A 5 -3.50 42.19 5.03
N ARG A 6 -2.25 42.61 5.07
CA ARG A 6 -1.22 42.11 4.15
C ARG A 6 -0.96 40.63 4.34
N ALA A 7 -0.77 40.20 5.59
CA ALA A 7 -0.59 38.77 5.91
C ALA A 7 -1.79 37.93 5.44
N PHE A 8 -3.01 38.37 5.72
CA PHE A 8 -4.22 37.71 5.27
C PHE A 8 -4.28 37.58 3.74
N ARG A 9 -4.01 38.66 3.01
CA ARG A 9 -3.99 38.63 1.54
C ARG A 9 -2.94 37.64 0.99
N ILE A 10 -1.71 37.67 1.54
CA ILE A 10 -0.65 36.73 1.13
C ILE A 10 -1.08 35.30 1.42
N THR A 11 -1.62 35.02 2.60
CA THR A 11 -2.13 33.70 2.96
C THR A 11 -3.20 33.22 1.99
N VAL A 12 -4.20 34.04 1.69
CA VAL A 12 -5.26 33.70 0.73
C VAL A 12 -4.68 33.42 -0.65
N ILE A 13 -3.80 34.27 -1.15
CA ILE A 13 -3.17 34.07 -2.47
C ILE A 13 -2.36 32.75 -2.48
N THR A 14 -1.57 32.50 -1.44
CA THR A 14 -0.78 31.27 -1.33
C THR A 14 -1.66 30.03 -1.29
N VAL A 15 -2.74 30.06 -0.53
CA VAL A 15 -3.71 28.94 -0.47
C VAL A 15 -4.38 28.74 -1.84
N LEU A 16 -4.76 29.79 -2.53
CA LEU A 16 -5.38 29.68 -3.87
C LEU A 16 -4.38 29.12 -4.90
N ILE A 17 -3.14 29.56 -4.89
CA ILE A 17 -2.13 29.09 -5.84
C ILE A 17 -1.72 27.66 -5.52
N PHE A 18 -1.25 27.37 -4.32
CA PHE A 18 -0.67 26.08 -3.96
C PHE A 18 -1.68 25.04 -3.46
N GLY A 19 -2.79 25.49 -2.87
CA GLY A 19 -3.85 24.60 -2.39
C GLY A 19 -4.91 24.28 -3.42
N LEU A 20 -5.07 25.10 -4.47
CA LEU A 20 -6.11 24.88 -5.47
C LEU A 20 -5.55 24.84 -6.89
N ALA A 21 -4.97 25.93 -7.38
CA ALA A 21 -4.56 26.01 -8.79
C ALA A 21 -3.49 24.98 -9.14
N TYR A 22 -2.41 24.89 -8.37
CA TYR A 22 -1.32 23.96 -8.60
C TYR A 22 -1.76 22.49 -8.59
N PRO A 23 -2.48 21.97 -7.58
CA PRO A 23 -2.97 20.58 -7.61
C PRO A 23 -3.89 20.30 -8.79
N LEU A 24 -4.79 21.21 -9.14
CA LEU A 24 -5.70 21.02 -10.28
C LEU A 24 -4.96 20.99 -11.62
N VAL A 25 -3.91 21.80 -11.80
CA VAL A 25 -3.05 21.75 -12.96
C VAL A 25 -2.33 20.40 -13.03
N LEU A 26 -1.77 19.90 -11.92
CA LEU A 26 -1.12 18.58 -11.89
C LEU A 26 -2.09 17.43 -12.20
N VAL A 27 -3.30 17.47 -11.66
CA VAL A 27 -4.34 16.49 -11.99
C VAL A 27 -4.66 16.56 -13.48
N GLY A 28 -4.86 17.75 -14.05
CA GLY A 28 -5.13 17.93 -15.47
C GLY A 28 -4.00 17.38 -16.35
N LEU A 29 -2.74 17.71 -16.04
CA LEU A 29 -1.58 17.19 -16.76
C LEU A 29 -1.48 15.65 -16.60
N GLY A 30 -1.71 15.12 -15.41
CA GLY A 30 -1.71 13.68 -15.17
C GLY A 30 -2.76 12.96 -16.01
N GLN A 31 -3.97 13.48 -16.08
CA GLN A 31 -5.04 12.89 -16.89
C GLN A 31 -4.77 12.95 -18.40
N VAL A 32 -4.09 14.00 -18.88
CA VAL A 32 -3.77 14.16 -20.31
C VAL A 32 -2.58 13.28 -20.72
N PHE A 33 -1.51 13.28 -19.94
CA PHE A 33 -0.26 12.60 -20.34
C PHE A 33 -0.13 11.19 -19.79
N PHE A 34 -0.77 10.88 -18.66
CA PHE A 34 -0.65 9.60 -17.94
C PHE A 34 -2.00 9.07 -17.45
N PRO A 35 -3.02 8.93 -18.31
CA PRO A 35 -4.37 8.58 -17.86
C PRO A 35 -4.46 7.22 -17.15
N HIS A 36 -3.66 6.22 -17.55
CA HIS A 36 -3.65 4.92 -16.90
C HIS A 36 -3.14 5.02 -15.45
N GLN A 37 -2.00 5.69 -15.25
CA GLN A 37 -1.39 5.88 -13.93
C GLN A 37 -2.22 6.81 -13.05
N ALA A 38 -2.71 7.91 -13.62
CA ALA A 38 -3.55 8.87 -12.91
C ALA A 38 -4.87 8.28 -12.39
N ASN A 39 -5.34 7.19 -13.01
CA ASN A 39 -6.52 6.45 -12.59
C ASN A 39 -6.19 5.16 -11.81
N GLY A 40 -4.97 5.05 -11.26
CA GLY A 40 -4.58 4.00 -10.33
C GLY A 40 -4.11 2.70 -10.99
N SER A 41 -3.66 2.75 -12.24
CA SER A 41 -3.08 1.60 -12.97
C SER A 41 -3.94 0.34 -12.89
N LEU A 42 -5.24 0.51 -13.15
CA LEU A 42 -6.22 -0.56 -13.00
C LEU A 42 -6.02 -1.68 -14.02
N LEU A 43 -6.13 -2.91 -13.54
CA LEU A 43 -6.19 -4.12 -14.36
C LEU A 43 -7.64 -4.40 -14.75
N VAL A 44 -7.88 -4.44 -16.07
CA VAL A 44 -9.20 -4.78 -16.62
C VAL A 44 -9.11 -6.13 -17.33
N TRP A 45 -9.92 -7.09 -16.93
CA TRP A 45 -10.03 -8.39 -17.53
C TRP A 45 -11.46 -8.70 -17.91
N ARG A 46 -11.70 -9.03 -19.19
CA ARG A 46 -13.04 -9.28 -19.74
C ARG A 46 -14.05 -8.16 -19.45
N GLY A 47 -13.59 -6.89 -19.55
CA GLY A 47 -14.43 -5.72 -19.31
C GLY A 47 -14.73 -5.39 -17.84
N GLN A 48 -14.14 -6.14 -16.90
CA GLN A 48 -14.29 -5.89 -15.46
C GLN A 48 -12.97 -5.45 -14.84
N VAL A 49 -13.01 -4.45 -13.98
CA VAL A 49 -11.88 -4.08 -13.13
C VAL A 49 -11.62 -5.21 -12.13
N ARG A 50 -10.40 -5.76 -12.15
CA ARG A 50 -9.99 -6.84 -11.26
C ARG A 50 -9.12 -6.39 -10.10
N GLY A 51 -8.51 -5.23 -10.25
CA GLY A 51 -7.65 -4.64 -9.22
C GLY A 51 -6.71 -3.60 -9.80
N SER A 52 -5.62 -3.32 -9.09
CA SER A 52 -4.55 -2.44 -9.53
C SER A 52 -3.21 -3.17 -9.44
N VAL A 53 -2.29 -2.87 -10.36
CA VAL A 53 -0.91 -3.38 -10.30
C VAL A 53 -0.08 -2.77 -9.19
N LEU A 54 -0.58 -1.71 -8.54
CA LEU A 54 0.15 -0.95 -7.54
C LEU A 54 -0.08 -1.43 -6.11
N ILE A 55 -1.10 -2.29 -5.88
CA ILE A 55 -1.48 -2.74 -4.55
C ILE A 55 -1.70 -4.25 -4.51
N ALA A 56 -1.31 -4.84 -3.38
CA ALA A 56 -1.62 -6.22 -3.06
C ALA A 56 -3.12 -6.44 -2.89
N GLN A 57 -3.57 -7.63 -3.25
CA GLN A 57 -4.95 -8.08 -3.11
C GLN A 57 -4.98 -9.49 -2.50
N PRO A 58 -6.06 -9.89 -1.85
CA PRO A 58 -6.15 -11.23 -1.29
C PRO A 58 -6.07 -12.29 -2.39
N VAL A 59 -5.15 -13.22 -2.24
CA VAL A 59 -4.97 -14.37 -3.14
C VAL A 59 -5.44 -15.62 -2.39
N THR A 60 -6.33 -16.38 -3.02
CA THR A 60 -6.86 -17.63 -2.46
C THR A 60 -6.38 -18.88 -3.20
N ASN A 61 -5.80 -18.72 -4.38
CA ASN A 61 -5.27 -19.82 -5.18
C ASN A 61 -3.80 -20.08 -4.82
N LEU A 62 -3.51 -21.20 -4.18
CA LEU A 62 -2.16 -21.58 -3.75
C LEU A 62 -1.16 -21.82 -4.93
N GLY A 63 -1.63 -21.90 -6.18
CA GLY A 63 -0.79 -21.93 -7.38
C GLY A 63 -0.28 -20.58 -7.85
N LEU A 64 -0.60 -19.49 -7.14
CA LEU A 64 -0.15 -18.14 -7.45
C LEU A 64 0.77 -17.60 -6.35
N PHE A 65 1.58 -16.62 -6.70
CA PHE A 65 2.40 -15.92 -5.70
C PHE A 65 1.51 -15.21 -4.69
N MET A 66 1.86 -15.34 -3.41
CA MET A 66 1.19 -14.66 -2.31
C MET A 66 1.85 -13.32 -2.06
N PRO A 67 1.07 -12.24 -1.84
CA PRO A 67 1.63 -10.97 -1.42
C PRO A 67 2.08 -11.03 0.04
N ARG A 68 2.80 -10.01 0.49
CA ARG A 68 3.18 -9.85 1.90
C ARG A 68 1.96 -9.86 2.81
N PRO A 69 2.07 -10.37 4.06
CA PRO A 69 0.98 -10.34 5.02
C PRO A 69 0.42 -8.92 5.23
N SER A 70 -0.88 -8.81 5.41
CA SER A 70 -1.59 -7.55 5.56
C SER A 70 -2.21 -7.42 6.95
N ALA A 71 -1.94 -6.30 7.63
CA ALA A 71 -2.58 -5.95 8.91
C ALA A 71 -4.01 -5.41 8.74
N VAL A 72 -4.45 -5.18 7.50
CA VAL A 72 -5.74 -4.57 7.14
C VAL A 72 -6.56 -5.41 6.15
N ASP A 73 -6.25 -6.71 6.06
CA ASP A 73 -6.93 -7.65 5.15
C ASP A 73 -6.98 -7.18 3.70
N TYR A 74 -5.90 -6.52 3.22
CA TYR A 74 -5.78 -5.93 1.90
C TYR A 74 -6.88 -4.91 1.56
N ASN A 75 -7.43 -4.24 2.58
CA ASN A 75 -8.44 -3.22 2.40
C ASN A 75 -7.81 -1.91 1.89
N ALA A 76 -7.91 -1.64 0.58
CA ALA A 76 -7.35 -0.45 -0.05
C ALA A 76 -7.92 0.88 0.48
N MET A 77 -9.09 0.86 1.12
CA MET A 77 -9.70 2.05 1.73
C MET A 77 -9.11 2.38 3.11
N ASN A 78 -8.35 1.45 3.70
CA ASN A 78 -7.84 1.58 5.07
C ASN A 78 -6.40 1.06 5.15
N SER A 79 -5.49 1.64 4.37
CA SER A 79 -4.07 1.31 4.41
C SER A 79 -3.48 1.54 5.81
N GLY A 80 -2.71 0.57 6.30
CA GLY A 80 -2.10 0.66 7.63
C GLY A 80 -1.23 -0.53 7.98
N ALA A 81 -0.53 -0.41 9.12
CA ALA A 81 0.36 -1.42 9.68
C ALA A 81 0.08 -1.66 11.16
N THR A 82 0.55 -2.79 11.68
CA THR A 82 0.44 -3.11 13.12
C THR A 82 1.28 -2.18 14.00
N ASN A 83 2.38 -1.65 13.47
CA ASN A 83 3.32 -0.76 14.18
C ASN A 83 3.84 -1.34 15.51
N TYR A 84 3.97 -2.66 15.62
CA TYR A 84 4.48 -3.30 16.82
C TYR A 84 5.99 -3.06 16.96
N GLY A 85 6.42 -2.70 18.15
CA GLY A 85 7.84 -2.61 18.48
C GLY A 85 8.49 -4.00 18.61
N PRO A 86 9.83 -4.10 18.53
CA PRO A 86 10.54 -5.38 18.49
C PRO A 86 10.41 -6.21 19.79
N THR A 87 10.00 -5.61 20.89
CA THR A 87 9.76 -6.28 22.18
C THR A 87 8.28 -6.59 22.44
N ASN A 88 7.38 -6.26 21.50
CA ASN A 88 5.95 -6.47 21.68
C ASN A 88 5.61 -7.95 21.48
N PRO A 89 4.97 -8.62 22.47
CA PRO A 89 4.61 -10.03 22.33
C PRO A 89 3.62 -10.32 21.18
N ARG A 90 2.84 -9.32 20.75
CA ARG A 90 1.93 -9.45 19.61
C ARG A 90 2.67 -9.60 18.30
N LEU A 91 3.86 -8.97 18.14
CA LEU A 91 4.70 -9.16 16.96
C LEU A 91 5.12 -10.63 16.85
N PHE A 92 5.59 -11.23 17.94
CA PHE A 92 6.00 -12.64 17.93
C PHE A 92 4.85 -13.58 17.64
N ALA A 93 3.64 -13.28 18.13
CA ALA A 93 2.46 -14.07 17.84
C ALA A 93 2.05 -13.97 16.36
N GLU A 94 2.12 -12.78 15.78
CA GLU A 94 1.86 -12.54 14.36
C GLU A 94 2.86 -13.28 13.46
N VAL A 95 4.16 -13.10 13.71
CA VAL A 95 5.23 -13.77 12.96
C VAL A 95 5.09 -15.29 13.05
N LYS A 96 4.81 -15.84 14.23
CA LYS A 96 4.60 -17.27 14.40
C LYS A 96 3.38 -17.77 13.59
N HIS A 97 2.27 -17.08 13.67
CA HIS A 97 1.05 -17.43 12.91
C HIS A 97 1.29 -17.41 11.39
N ASN A 98 1.94 -16.35 10.89
CA ASN A 98 2.26 -16.23 9.46
C ASN A 98 3.26 -17.28 9.01
N LEU A 99 4.27 -17.58 9.85
CA LEU A 99 5.22 -18.66 9.57
C LEU A 99 4.53 -20.03 9.46
N GLU A 100 3.66 -20.36 10.39
CA GLU A 100 2.87 -21.61 10.36
C GLU A 100 2.04 -21.70 9.09
N LYS A 101 1.46 -20.59 8.64
CA LYS A 101 0.70 -20.52 7.38
C LYS A 101 1.60 -20.76 6.17
N VAL A 102 2.74 -20.07 6.06
CA VAL A 102 3.69 -20.24 4.95
C VAL A 102 4.19 -21.67 4.86
N LEU A 103 4.53 -22.30 5.99
CA LEU A 103 4.99 -23.69 6.02
C LEU A 103 3.89 -24.70 5.64
N ALA A 104 2.65 -24.42 5.98
CA ALA A 104 1.52 -25.24 5.59
C ALA A 104 1.22 -25.15 4.08
N GLU A 105 1.42 -23.96 3.49
CA GLU A 105 1.22 -23.71 2.07
C GLU A 105 2.40 -24.18 1.20
N ASN A 106 3.61 -24.34 1.78
CA ASN A 106 4.84 -24.73 1.09
C ASN A 106 5.51 -25.95 1.74
N PRO A 107 5.00 -27.18 1.51
CA PRO A 107 5.57 -28.39 2.08
C PRO A 107 7.02 -28.61 1.65
N GLY A 108 7.92 -28.76 2.63
CA GLY A 108 9.35 -29.00 2.42
C GLY A 108 10.25 -27.78 2.65
N VAL A 109 9.69 -26.59 2.81
CA VAL A 109 10.44 -25.39 3.20
C VAL A 109 10.75 -25.44 4.71
N ARG A 110 11.99 -25.13 5.09
CA ARG A 110 12.41 -25.07 6.51
C ARG A 110 12.13 -23.70 7.08
N PRO A 111 11.75 -23.57 8.36
CA PRO A 111 11.48 -22.27 8.99
C PRO A 111 12.59 -21.23 8.81
N ALA A 112 13.85 -21.65 8.80
CA ALA A 112 15.01 -20.77 8.62
C ALA A 112 15.19 -20.26 7.17
N GLU A 113 14.45 -20.81 6.22
CA GLU A 113 14.47 -20.42 4.80
C GLU A 113 13.36 -19.42 4.46
N VAL A 114 12.39 -19.24 5.36
CA VAL A 114 11.28 -18.30 5.15
C VAL A 114 11.76 -16.87 5.40
N PRO A 115 11.72 -15.99 4.38
CA PRO A 115 12.13 -14.59 4.54
C PRO A 115 11.21 -13.82 5.50
N THR A 116 11.75 -12.79 6.13
CA THR A 116 11.02 -11.91 7.05
C THR A 116 9.83 -11.24 6.36
N SER A 117 9.95 -10.89 5.08
CA SER A 117 8.90 -10.33 4.25
C SER A 117 7.63 -11.19 4.17
N MET A 118 7.78 -12.51 4.28
CA MET A 118 6.65 -13.46 4.24
C MET A 118 5.96 -13.65 5.58
N VAL A 119 6.55 -13.19 6.67
CA VAL A 119 6.01 -13.40 8.04
C VAL A 119 5.66 -12.11 8.78
N GLU A 120 6.20 -10.97 8.35
CA GLU A 120 5.86 -9.66 8.91
C GLU A 120 4.92 -8.89 7.99
N SER A 121 3.85 -8.34 8.56
CA SER A 121 2.91 -7.49 7.82
C SER A 121 3.61 -6.29 7.21
N SER A 122 3.23 -5.94 5.99
CA SER A 122 3.77 -4.78 5.30
C SER A 122 3.34 -3.47 5.98
N GLY A 123 4.15 -2.41 5.82
CA GLY A 123 3.87 -1.10 6.41
C GLY A 123 2.61 -0.42 5.90
N SER A 124 2.16 -0.76 4.70
CA SER A 124 0.91 -0.26 4.12
C SER A 124 -0.26 -1.23 4.29
N GLY A 125 0.02 -2.53 4.53
CA GLY A 125 -0.95 -3.61 4.43
C GLY A 125 -1.38 -3.92 2.98
N LEU A 126 -0.73 -3.29 1.99
CA LEU A 126 -1.07 -3.36 0.57
C LEU A 126 0.15 -3.53 -0.33
N ASP A 127 1.29 -3.92 0.21
CA ASP A 127 2.55 -4.09 -0.54
C ASP A 127 2.46 -5.31 -1.46
N PRO A 128 2.50 -5.12 -2.80
CA PRO A 128 2.43 -6.22 -3.75
C PRO A 128 3.80 -6.85 -4.02
N ASP A 129 4.89 -6.20 -3.59
CA ASP A 129 6.23 -6.58 -3.95
C ASP A 129 6.66 -7.83 -3.18
N ILE A 130 7.27 -8.76 -3.91
CA ILE A 130 7.93 -9.96 -3.40
C ILE A 130 9.39 -9.95 -3.85
N SER A 131 10.28 -10.46 -3.05
CA SER A 131 11.69 -10.61 -3.41
C SER A 131 11.95 -11.96 -4.09
N VAL A 132 13.14 -12.12 -4.68
CA VAL A 132 13.55 -13.41 -5.27
C VAL A 132 13.70 -14.50 -4.18
N ALA A 133 13.80 -14.11 -2.92
CA ALA A 133 13.92 -15.04 -1.80
C ALA A 133 12.55 -15.51 -1.27
N ASP A 134 11.48 -14.78 -1.59
CA ASP A 134 10.12 -15.12 -1.21
C ASP A 134 9.55 -16.19 -2.15
#